data_b4f5a5f66d6974b3c459d34a02ff9907
#
_entry.id   b4f5a5f66d6974b3c459d34a02ff9907
#
_cell.length_a   1.000
_cell.length_b   1.000
_cell.length_c   1.000
_cell.angle_alpha   90.00
_cell.angle_beta   90.00
_cell.angle_gamma   90.00
#
_symmetry.space_group_name_H-M   'P 1'
#
loop_
_entity.id
_entity.type
_entity.pdbx_description
1 polymer ?
#
loop_
_entity_poly.entity_id
_entity_poly.type
_entity_poly.pdbx_seq_one_letter_code
_entity_poly.pdbx_strand_id
1 'polypeptide(L)'
;MACQKKQLTPTPLPARLLAKEEIDILDGTCQPRSRVVTRHDITHDVTALLTRGLTTTSAGGFFFIPYLLQLGAHDLVAALGPPKHEGLPKECLALGLVFASIFGYTAGIRTVDTVSRADFGLLAGLPFLPSPSTQYRFLQAVPVKDALEFQTALGRRLVARGQVTPGHPVNIDGHNIQTYSRKAMQHAFITQEDRYGKALRTFYTQDQASKKPLIALAAYSGTTVSQVTHRLADLTRDILGRDFLMVADKEWYCGQLIQELHAQYGVAVLTPVKSSPKRLEAFDAVPLEQYDQTIWGNVAAVYTTMTDFDGPLRMLLKKRRNGTYFALITPAHTMTTAITMPTYTTRWRIENFFAENAFLGVNHLPSLHLNAIQTMLSLRLLAFHVVDNCRHDLGPAYQRKTPELIHREFLDGVQGRVQLRGNLIEVSIYGFAHEAAAAAILTNLETNLENAGVDPRIPWLGNRRLRFTFH
;
A
#
# COMPACT_ATOMS: atom_id res chain seq x y z
N MET A 1 29.66 -13.00 34.35
CA MET A 1 28.50 -13.91 34.26
C MET A 1 27.91 -13.78 32.88
N ALA A 2 28.13 -14.76 32.02
CA ALA A 2 27.66 -14.78 30.63
C ALA A 2 26.24 -15.33 30.61
N CYS A 3 25.30 -14.50 30.18
CA CYS A 3 23.91 -14.88 30.00
C CYS A 3 23.78 -15.74 28.73
N GLN A 4 23.63 -17.04 28.89
CA GLN A 4 23.35 -17.96 27.79
C GLN A 4 21.94 -17.65 27.23
N LYS A 5 21.88 -17.10 26.04
CA LYS A 5 20.64 -16.99 25.26
C LYS A 5 20.16 -18.39 24.87
N LYS A 6 19.14 -18.90 25.57
CA LYS A 6 18.41 -20.08 25.11
C LYS A 6 17.78 -19.78 23.76
N GLN A 7 18.25 -20.44 22.73
CA GLN A 7 17.56 -20.54 21.45
C GLN A 7 16.29 -21.37 21.66
N LEU A 8 15.15 -20.70 21.72
CA LEU A 8 13.86 -21.37 21.63
C LEU A 8 13.64 -21.75 20.16
N THR A 9 13.81 -23.02 19.84
CA THR A 9 13.38 -23.59 18.56
C THR A 9 11.85 -23.45 18.46
N PRO A 10 11.29 -22.88 17.39
CA PRO A 10 9.85 -22.79 17.22
C PRO A 10 9.28 -24.22 17.09
N THR A 11 8.30 -24.55 17.93
CA THR A 11 7.54 -25.78 17.82
C THR A 11 6.76 -25.75 16.51
N PRO A 12 6.95 -26.70 15.59
CA PRO A 12 6.19 -26.71 14.35
C PRO A 12 4.71 -26.95 14.64
N LEU A 13 3.83 -26.12 14.08
CA LEU A 13 2.39 -26.36 14.08
C LEU A 13 2.08 -27.67 13.34
N PRO A 14 1.06 -28.44 13.79
CA PRO A 14 0.72 -29.70 13.14
C PRO A 14 0.36 -29.44 11.67
N ALA A 15 1.05 -30.14 10.77
CA ALA A 15 1.01 -29.98 9.31
C ALA A 15 -0.42 -30.02 8.68
N ARG A 16 -1.39 -30.53 9.40
CA ARG A 16 -2.79 -30.67 8.93
C ARG A 16 -3.59 -29.36 8.85
N LEU A 17 -3.19 -28.32 9.58
CA LEU A 17 -3.89 -27.01 9.57
C LEU A 17 -3.31 -26.03 8.53
N LEU A 18 -2.03 -26.18 8.20
CA LEU A 18 -1.35 -25.32 7.25
C LEU A 18 -1.71 -25.63 5.78
N ALA A 19 -1.83 -26.90 5.41
CA ALA A 19 -2.01 -27.30 4.01
C ALA A 19 -3.36 -26.88 3.40
N LYS A 20 -4.42 -26.77 4.18
CA LYS A 20 -5.76 -26.44 3.66
C LYS A 20 -5.99 -24.93 3.56
N GLU A 21 -5.39 -24.15 4.47
CA GLU A 21 -5.47 -22.68 4.44
C GLU A 21 -4.47 -22.06 3.45
N GLU A 22 -3.31 -22.68 3.21
CA GLU A 22 -2.33 -22.24 2.21
C GLU A 22 -2.82 -22.41 0.77
N ILE A 23 -3.56 -23.49 0.47
CA ILE A 23 -4.17 -23.70 -0.84
C ILE A 23 -5.26 -22.64 -1.10
N ASP A 24 -6.07 -22.29 -0.10
CA ASP A 24 -7.09 -21.26 -0.21
C ASP A 24 -6.50 -19.84 -0.41
N ILE A 25 -5.27 -19.60 0.07
CA ILE A 25 -4.55 -18.32 -0.11
C ILE A 25 -4.04 -18.15 -1.54
N LEU A 26 -3.53 -19.21 -2.14
CA LEU A 26 -2.92 -19.18 -3.48
C LEU A 26 -3.97 -19.24 -4.59
N ASP A 27 -5.06 -19.98 -4.39
CA ASP A 27 -6.07 -20.23 -5.41
C ASP A 27 -7.27 -19.26 -5.37
N GLY A 28 -7.42 -18.45 -4.34
CA GLY A 28 -8.52 -17.48 -4.23
C GLY A 28 -9.93 -18.11 -4.16
N THR A 29 -10.03 -19.39 -3.76
CA THR A 29 -11.26 -20.19 -3.82
C THR A 29 -12.14 -20.12 -2.57
N CYS A 30 -11.87 -19.23 -1.62
CA CYS A 30 -12.72 -19.08 -0.45
C CYS A 30 -14.12 -18.58 -0.85
N GLN A 31 -15.09 -19.49 -0.98
CA GLN A 31 -16.46 -19.13 -1.31
C GLN A 31 -17.16 -18.45 -0.13
N PRO A 32 -17.83 -17.31 -0.34
CA PRO A 32 -18.57 -16.64 0.72
C PRO A 32 -19.78 -17.48 1.13
N ARG A 33 -19.96 -17.72 2.43
CA ARG A 33 -21.20 -18.28 2.96
C ARG A 33 -22.31 -17.24 2.79
N SER A 34 -23.19 -17.44 1.81
CA SER A 34 -24.38 -16.62 1.61
C SER A 34 -25.35 -16.81 2.78
N ARG A 35 -25.59 -15.78 3.57
CA ARG A 35 -26.76 -15.66 4.43
C ARG A 35 -27.73 -14.69 3.78
N VAL A 36 -28.95 -15.13 3.58
CA VAL A 36 -30.10 -14.32 3.13
C VAL A 36 -30.26 -13.13 4.08
N VAL A 37 -30.11 -11.93 3.54
CA VAL A 37 -30.39 -10.67 4.27
C VAL A 37 -31.81 -10.28 3.94
N THR A 38 -32.64 -10.16 4.95
CA THR A 38 -34.02 -9.66 4.85
C THR A 38 -34.01 -8.22 4.28
N ARG A 39 -34.83 -8.03 3.26
CA ARG A 39 -35.06 -6.73 2.58
C ARG A 39 -35.48 -5.67 3.57
N HIS A 40 -34.71 -4.59 3.63
CA HIS A 40 -35.21 -3.26 3.92
C HIS A 40 -34.85 -2.39 2.71
N ASP A 41 -35.83 -1.75 2.11
CA ASP A 41 -35.67 -0.75 1.07
C ASP A 41 -34.92 0.46 1.65
N ILE A 42 -33.59 0.36 1.68
CA ILE A 42 -32.71 1.47 2.05
C ILE A 42 -32.56 2.28 0.77
N THR A 43 -33.22 3.41 0.71
CA THR A 43 -33.00 4.40 -0.36
C THR A 43 -31.56 4.89 -0.28
N HIS A 44 -30.79 4.63 -1.33
CA HIS A 44 -29.39 5.08 -1.44
C HIS A 44 -29.29 6.49 -1.99
N ASP A 45 -30.41 7.16 -2.18
CA ASP A 45 -30.47 8.49 -2.77
C ASP A 45 -30.12 9.55 -1.71
N VAL A 46 -28.98 10.19 -1.89
CA VAL A 46 -28.53 11.34 -1.09
C VAL A 46 -29.15 12.66 -1.53
N THR A 47 -29.99 12.65 -2.57
CA THR A 47 -30.61 13.89 -3.13
C THR A 47 -31.40 14.65 -2.09
N ALA A 48 -32.23 13.98 -1.30
CA ALA A 48 -33.03 14.62 -0.26
C ALA A 48 -32.14 15.29 0.80
N LEU A 49 -31.03 14.65 1.20
CA LEU A 49 -30.07 15.19 2.16
C LEU A 49 -29.38 16.43 1.60
N LEU A 50 -28.88 16.36 0.37
CA LEU A 50 -28.24 17.47 -0.33
C LEU A 50 -29.18 18.63 -0.61
N THR A 51 -30.46 18.36 -0.95
CA THR A 51 -31.46 19.41 -1.22
C THR A 51 -31.77 20.19 0.04
N ARG A 52 -31.90 19.53 1.19
CA ARG A 52 -32.07 20.19 2.48
C ARG A 52 -30.82 20.94 2.92
N GLY A 53 -29.67 20.53 2.47
CA GLY A 53 -28.37 21.00 2.92
C GLY A 53 -27.97 20.41 4.25
N LEU A 54 -26.68 20.08 4.36
CA LEU A 54 -26.04 19.48 5.54
C LEU A 54 -24.90 20.38 6.01
N THR A 55 -24.91 20.78 7.29
CA THR A 55 -23.77 21.38 7.96
C THR A 55 -22.93 20.25 8.54
N THR A 56 -21.65 20.24 8.26
CA THR A 56 -20.73 19.15 8.62
C THR A 56 -19.38 19.68 9.07
N THR A 57 -18.70 18.95 9.96
CA THR A 57 -17.30 19.14 10.33
C THR A 57 -16.35 18.32 9.49
N SER A 58 -16.87 17.58 8.51
CA SER A 58 -16.11 16.70 7.59
C SER A 58 -16.09 17.26 6.17
N ALA A 59 -16.34 18.56 5.99
CA ALA A 59 -16.38 19.21 4.67
C ALA A 59 -15.07 19.10 3.91
N GLY A 60 -13.93 19.03 4.63
CA GLY A 60 -12.62 18.79 4.05
C GLY A 60 -12.49 17.48 3.27
N GLY A 61 -13.32 16.48 3.56
CA GLY A 61 -13.37 15.23 2.80
C GLY A 61 -13.68 15.41 1.31
N PHE A 62 -14.44 16.45 0.98
CA PHE A 62 -14.78 16.77 -0.41
C PHE A 62 -13.55 17.22 -1.23
N PHE A 63 -12.49 17.74 -0.59
CA PHE A 63 -11.23 18.08 -1.27
C PHE A 63 -10.56 16.88 -1.93
N PHE A 64 -10.84 15.66 -1.49
CA PHE A 64 -10.22 14.43 -1.98
C PHE A 64 -11.02 13.75 -3.11
N ILE A 65 -12.28 14.16 -3.33
CA ILE A 65 -13.12 13.62 -4.42
C ILE A 65 -12.48 13.79 -5.81
N PRO A 66 -11.90 14.95 -6.17
CA PRO A 66 -11.23 15.12 -7.46
C PRO A 66 -10.13 14.09 -7.72
N TYR A 67 -9.37 13.73 -6.69
CA TYR A 67 -8.29 12.74 -6.80
C TYR A 67 -8.82 11.32 -6.91
N LEU A 68 -9.96 11.01 -6.29
CA LEU A 68 -10.68 9.77 -6.52
C LEU A 68 -11.17 9.68 -7.99
N LEU A 69 -11.70 10.75 -8.55
CA LEU A 69 -12.09 10.83 -9.95
C LEU A 69 -10.89 10.65 -10.87
N GLN A 70 -9.79 11.36 -10.62
CA GLN A 70 -8.56 11.23 -11.39
C GLN A 70 -8.04 9.80 -11.44
N LEU A 71 -8.10 9.07 -10.33
CA LEU A 71 -7.70 7.66 -10.27
C LEU A 71 -8.78 6.72 -10.80
N GLY A 72 -9.96 7.23 -11.19
CA GLY A 72 -11.11 6.42 -11.61
C GLY A 72 -11.56 5.45 -10.51
N ALA A 73 -11.57 5.92 -9.27
CA ALA A 73 -11.83 5.10 -8.09
C ALA A 73 -13.16 4.36 -8.16
N HIS A 74 -14.21 4.98 -8.74
CA HIS A 74 -15.52 4.37 -8.87
C HIS A 74 -15.47 3.07 -9.67
N ASP A 75 -14.80 3.08 -10.83
CA ASP A 75 -14.71 1.88 -11.68
C ASP A 75 -13.84 0.81 -11.02
N LEU A 76 -12.77 1.23 -10.32
CA LEU A 76 -11.91 0.31 -9.58
C LEU A 76 -12.71 -0.41 -8.48
N VAL A 77 -13.47 0.32 -7.67
CA VAL A 77 -14.25 -0.29 -6.58
C VAL A 77 -15.48 -1.05 -7.10
N ALA A 78 -16.01 -0.68 -8.26
CA ALA A 78 -17.08 -1.41 -8.92
C ALA A 78 -16.63 -2.82 -9.38
N ALA A 79 -15.35 -2.98 -9.68
CA ALA A 79 -14.76 -4.28 -10.02
C ALA A 79 -14.47 -5.16 -8.78
N LEU A 80 -14.49 -4.61 -7.55
CA LEU A 80 -14.21 -5.37 -6.33
C LEU A 80 -15.34 -6.34 -5.99
N GLY A 81 -15.00 -7.64 -5.97
CA GLY A 81 -15.90 -8.70 -5.52
C GLY A 81 -17.10 -8.95 -6.44
N PRO A 82 -17.92 -9.92 -6.08
CA PRO A 82 -19.06 -10.32 -6.89
C PRO A 82 -20.08 -9.20 -7.04
N PRO A 83 -20.85 -9.18 -8.15
CA PRO A 83 -21.95 -8.26 -8.31
C PRO A 83 -22.93 -8.38 -7.15
N LYS A 84 -23.41 -7.25 -6.67
CA LYS A 84 -24.38 -7.19 -5.58
C LYS A 84 -25.69 -6.67 -6.13
N HIS A 85 -26.71 -7.50 -6.09
CA HIS A 85 -28.03 -7.18 -6.63
C HIS A 85 -28.99 -6.59 -5.61
N GLU A 86 -28.67 -6.72 -4.31
CA GLU A 86 -29.52 -6.24 -3.22
C GLU A 86 -28.71 -5.54 -2.12
N GLY A 87 -29.31 -4.57 -1.46
CA GLY A 87 -28.72 -3.81 -0.35
C GLY A 87 -27.84 -2.65 -0.79
N LEU A 88 -26.94 -2.18 0.08
CA LEU A 88 -26.07 -1.03 -0.19
C LEU A 88 -25.09 -1.31 -1.34
N PRO A 89 -24.88 -0.36 -2.27
CA PRO A 89 -23.91 -0.51 -3.35
C PRO A 89 -22.51 -0.80 -2.78
N LYS A 90 -21.83 -1.76 -3.38
CA LYS A 90 -20.47 -2.14 -2.93
C LYS A 90 -19.46 -1.02 -3.14
N GLU A 91 -19.67 -0.21 -4.18
CA GLU A 91 -18.89 0.97 -4.49
C GLU A 91 -18.92 1.98 -3.34
N CYS A 92 -20.09 2.23 -2.83
CA CYS A 92 -20.27 3.13 -1.69
C CYS A 92 -19.68 2.57 -0.39
N LEU A 93 -19.77 1.24 -0.18
CA LEU A 93 -19.12 0.58 0.96
C LEU A 93 -17.60 0.71 0.89
N ALA A 94 -17.02 0.46 -0.29
CA ALA A 94 -15.59 0.58 -0.52
C ALA A 94 -15.12 2.03 -0.35
N LEU A 95 -15.81 3.01 -0.97
CA LEU A 95 -15.48 4.42 -0.84
C LEU A 95 -15.58 4.91 0.61
N GLY A 96 -16.57 4.44 1.37
CA GLY A 96 -16.67 4.75 2.80
C GLY A 96 -15.44 4.30 3.59
N LEU A 97 -14.87 3.13 3.27
CA LEU A 97 -13.63 2.63 3.88
C LEU A 97 -12.39 3.40 3.40
N VAL A 98 -12.36 3.84 2.15
CA VAL A 98 -11.29 4.72 1.63
C VAL A 98 -11.31 6.06 2.39
N PHE A 99 -12.47 6.70 2.53
CA PHE A 99 -12.59 7.93 3.31
C PHE A 99 -12.23 7.70 4.78
N ALA A 100 -12.67 6.60 5.39
CA ALA A 100 -12.28 6.26 6.76
C ALA A 100 -10.75 6.17 6.91
N SER A 101 -10.04 5.63 5.92
CA SER A 101 -8.57 5.61 5.91
C SER A 101 -7.97 7.01 5.75
N ILE A 102 -8.48 7.83 4.84
CA ILE A 102 -8.05 9.23 4.63
C ILE A 102 -8.21 10.06 5.91
N PHE A 103 -9.28 9.82 6.67
CA PHE A 103 -9.53 10.47 7.96
C PHE A 103 -8.83 9.82 9.15
N GLY A 104 -7.98 8.81 8.94
CA GLY A 104 -7.23 8.14 10.01
C GLY A 104 -8.06 7.24 10.93
N TYR A 105 -9.31 6.91 10.57
CA TYR A 105 -10.14 5.98 11.33
C TYR A 105 -9.75 4.52 11.04
N THR A 106 -8.58 4.14 11.46
CA THR A 106 -7.90 2.91 11.01
C THR A 106 -7.63 1.89 12.12
N ALA A 107 -7.82 2.26 13.39
CA ALA A 107 -7.60 1.36 14.54
C ALA A 107 -8.55 0.14 14.57
N GLY A 108 -9.50 0.08 13.65
CA GLY A 108 -10.43 -1.02 13.44
C GLY A 108 -11.72 -0.52 12.77
N ILE A 109 -12.48 -1.42 12.18
CA ILE A 109 -13.78 -1.04 11.55
C ILE A 109 -14.72 -0.34 12.55
N ARG A 110 -14.60 -0.66 13.84
CA ARG A 110 -15.43 -0.05 14.89
C ARG A 110 -15.13 1.43 15.15
N THR A 111 -13.97 1.95 14.75
CA THR A 111 -13.68 3.39 14.89
C THR A 111 -14.65 4.25 14.08
N VAL A 112 -15.28 3.68 13.08
CA VAL A 112 -16.36 4.32 12.31
C VAL A 112 -17.58 4.66 13.19
N ASP A 113 -17.80 3.98 14.33
CA ASP A 113 -18.88 4.30 15.25
C ASP A 113 -18.65 5.62 16.03
N THR A 114 -17.43 6.15 16.01
CA THR A 114 -17.07 7.40 16.71
C THR A 114 -17.29 8.65 15.86
N VAL A 115 -17.64 8.49 14.58
CA VAL A 115 -17.85 9.62 13.66
C VAL A 115 -19.32 9.88 13.37
N SER A 116 -19.63 11.09 12.90
CA SER A 116 -20.95 11.38 12.38
C SER A 116 -21.26 10.52 11.15
N ARG A 117 -22.16 9.56 11.31
CA ARG A 117 -22.48 8.59 10.26
C ARG A 117 -23.11 9.24 9.04
N ALA A 118 -23.90 10.32 9.22
CA ALA A 118 -24.51 11.02 8.11
C ALA A 118 -23.46 11.77 7.27
N ASP A 119 -22.55 12.49 7.92
CA ASP A 119 -21.51 13.27 7.25
C ASP A 119 -20.58 12.38 6.41
N PHE A 120 -20.12 11.28 7.01
CA PHE A 120 -19.26 10.32 6.32
C PHE A 120 -19.99 9.49 5.25
N GLY A 121 -21.26 9.17 5.51
CA GLY A 121 -22.09 8.50 4.52
C GLY A 121 -22.18 9.31 3.24
N LEU A 122 -22.40 10.64 3.36
CA LEU A 122 -22.52 11.53 2.21
C LEU A 122 -21.28 11.52 1.32
N LEU A 123 -20.07 11.50 1.88
CA LEU A 123 -18.82 11.40 1.11
C LEU A 123 -18.78 10.15 0.21
N ALA A 124 -19.37 9.06 0.69
CA ALA A 124 -19.45 7.79 -0.01
C ALA A 124 -20.75 7.60 -0.84
N GLY A 125 -21.60 8.61 -0.94
CA GLY A 125 -22.87 8.54 -1.67
C GLY A 125 -23.98 7.81 -0.92
N LEU A 126 -23.92 7.77 0.42
CA LEU A 126 -24.91 7.14 1.27
C LEU A 126 -25.52 8.18 2.24
N PRO A 127 -26.80 8.05 2.60
CA PRO A 127 -27.42 8.94 3.58
C PRO A 127 -26.84 8.76 5.00
N PHE A 128 -26.18 7.64 5.25
CA PHE A 128 -25.45 7.34 6.49
C PHE A 128 -24.39 6.27 6.25
N LEU A 129 -23.33 6.31 7.03
CA LEU A 129 -22.30 5.27 6.98
C LEU A 129 -22.84 3.94 7.54
N PRO A 130 -22.65 2.83 6.84
CA PRO A 130 -23.12 1.51 7.27
C PRO A 130 -22.49 1.05 8.58
N SER A 131 -23.17 0.14 9.29
CA SER A 131 -22.64 -0.45 10.51
C SER A 131 -21.31 -1.17 10.26
N PRO A 132 -20.43 -1.28 11.28
CA PRO A 132 -19.20 -2.05 11.18
C PRO A 132 -19.40 -3.49 10.70
N SER A 133 -20.51 -4.12 11.11
CA SER A 133 -20.85 -5.48 10.67
C SER A 133 -21.15 -5.58 9.19
N THR A 134 -21.76 -4.55 8.59
CA THR A 134 -22.03 -4.49 7.15
C THR A 134 -20.74 -4.30 6.37
N GLN A 135 -19.87 -3.38 6.81
CA GLN A 135 -18.56 -3.14 6.21
C GLN A 135 -17.67 -4.39 6.31
N TYR A 136 -17.67 -5.05 7.46
CA TYR A 136 -16.92 -6.27 7.67
C TYR A 136 -17.36 -7.41 6.74
N ARG A 137 -18.67 -7.61 6.58
CA ARG A 137 -19.22 -8.61 5.64
C ARG A 137 -18.83 -8.29 4.21
N PHE A 138 -18.84 -7.02 3.82
CA PHE A 138 -18.35 -6.60 2.50
C PHE A 138 -16.88 -7.00 2.32
N LEU A 139 -15.99 -6.64 3.25
CA LEU A 139 -14.57 -6.96 3.17
C LEU A 139 -14.30 -8.48 3.08
N GLN A 140 -15.08 -9.30 3.79
CA GLN A 140 -14.95 -10.75 3.75
C GLN A 140 -15.45 -11.36 2.44
N ALA A 141 -16.42 -10.74 1.79
CA ALA A 141 -17.02 -11.23 0.56
C ALA A 141 -16.15 -11.00 -0.68
N VAL A 142 -15.17 -10.10 -0.62
CA VAL A 142 -14.25 -9.83 -1.73
C VAL A 142 -13.16 -10.90 -1.78
N PRO A 143 -13.04 -11.67 -2.87
CA PRO A 143 -11.95 -12.63 -3.03
C PRO A 143 -10.58 -11.93 -3.05
N VAL A 144 -9.55 -12.60 -2.54
CA VAL A 144 -8.15 -12.10 -2.60
C VAL A 144 -7.74 -11.77 -4.03
N LYS A 145 -8.14 -12.60 -4.99
CA LYS A 145 -7.86 -12.38 -6.41
C LYS A 145 -8.37 -11.01 -6.88
N ASP A 146 -9.63 -10.70 -6.61
CA ASP A 146 -10.26 -9.44 -7.04
C ASP A 146 -9.59 -8.22 -6.39
N ALA A 147 -9.20 -8.37 -5.11
CA ALA A 147 -8.46 -7.33 -4.39
C ALA A 147 -7.05 -7.09 -4.98
N LEU A 148 -6.38 -8.13 -5.49
CA LEU A 148 -5.10 -8.01 -6.19
C LEU A 148 -5.26 -7.44 -7.60
N GLU A 149 -6.30 -7.85 -8.32
CA GLU A 149 -6.64 -7.28 -9.63
C GLU A 149 -6.96 -5.78 -9.52
N PHE A 150 -7.66 -5.38 -8.46
CA PHE A 150 -7.86 -3.96 -8.14
C PHE A 150 -6.54 -3.20 -7.99
N GLN A 151 -5.57 -3.74 -7.24
CA GLN A 151 -4.26 -3.11 -7.06
C GLN A 151 -3.50 -3.01 -8.39
N THR A 152 -3.53 -4.08 -9.20
CA THR A 152 -2.91 -4.10 -10.52
C THR A 152 -3.55 -3.04 -11.44
N ALA A 153 -4.86 -2.94 -11.45
CA ALA A 153 -5.58 -1.92 -12.23
C ALA A 153 -5.25 -0.50 -11.75
N LEU A 154 -5.17 -0.29 -10.43
CA LEU A 154 -4.74 0.99 -9.84
C LEU A 154 -3.30 1.32 -10.27
N GLY A 155 -2.36 0.38 -10.15
CA GLY A 155 -0.97 0.55 -10.56
C GLY A 155 -0.83 0.89 -12.04
N ARG A 156 -1.57 0.22 -12.93
CA ARG A 156 -1.60 0.53 -14.37
C ARG A 156 -2.12 1.95 -14.64
N ARG A 157 -3.09 2.43 -13.87
CA ARG A 157 -3.57 3.83 -13.97
C ARG A 157 -2.50 4.84 -13.55
N LEU A 158 -1.71 4.52 -12.51
CA LEU A 158 -0.57 5.36 -12.13
C LEU A 158 0.47 5.44 -13.25
N VAL A 159 0.77 4.33 -13.92
CA VAL A 159 1.66 4.30 -15.09
C VAL A 159 1.07 5.11 -16.24
N ALA A 160 -0.19 4.87 -16.61
CA ALA A 160 -0.85 5.57 -17.70
C ALA A 160 -0.92 7.09 -17.50
N ARG A 161 -0.92 7.55 -16.23
CA ARG A 161 -0.88 8.97 -15.86
C ARG A 161 0.52 9.55 -15.68
N GLY A 162 1.56 8.78 -15.96
CA GLY A 162 2.96 9.22 -15.78
C GLY A 162 3.37 9.41 -14.31
N GLN A 163 2.57 8.96 -13.36
CA GLN A 163 2.88 9.03 -11.92
C GLN A 163 3.89 7.96 -11.49
N VAL A 164 3.98 6.89 -12.24
CA VAL A 164 4.99 5.84 -12.16
C VAL A 164 5.57 5.65 -13.56
N THR A 165 6.89 5.71 -13.67
CA THR A 165 7.57 5.52 -14.95
C THR A 165 8.25 4.16 -14.97
N PRO A 166 7.86 3.22 -15.86
CA PRO A 166 8.50 1.93 -15.97
C PRO A 166 10.00 2.03 -16.30
N GLY A 167 10.80 1.16 -15.69
CA GLY A 167 12.26 1.12 -15.89
C GLY A 167 13.06 1.57 -14.67
N HIS A 168 12.42 2.12 -13.67
CA HIS A 168 13.07 2.37 -12.38
C HIS A 168 13.11 1.10 -11.52
N PRO A 169 14.08 1.01 -10.57
CA PRO A 169 14.11 -0.06 -9.60
C PRO A 169 12.87 -0.07 -8.72
N VAL A 170 12.50 -1.25 -8.27
CA VAL A 170 11.36 -1.47 -7.36
C VAL A 170 11.87 -2.02 -6.03
N ASN A 171 11.62 -1.29 -4.95
CA ASN A 171 11.86 -1.79 -3.61
C ASN A 171 10.86 -2.87 -3.26
N ILE A 172 11.32 -3.93 -2.57
CA ILE A 172 10.47 -4.92 -1.95
C ILE A 172 10.83 -5.05 -0.48
N ASP A 173 9.81 -5.12 0.38
CA ASP A 173 10.03 -5.34 1.81
C ASP A 173 8.83 -6.03 2.47
N GLY A 174 9.11 -6.72 3.57
CA GLY A 174 8.11 -7.33 4.42
C GLY A 174 7.81 -6.47 5.63
N HIS A 175 6.54 -6.38 6.00
CA HIS A 175 6.10 -5.62 7.16
C HIS A 175 5.26 -6.50 8.09
N ASN A 176 5.65 -6.60 9.36
CA ASN A 176 4.95 -7.37 10.37
C ASN A 176 3.92 -6.50 11.08
N ILE A 177 2.64 -6.85 10.96
CA ILE A 177 1.55 -6.18 11.67
C ILE A 177 1.19 -6.99 12.90
N GLN A 178 1.46 -6.43 14.07
CA GLN A 178 1.16 -7.06 15.35
C GLN A 178 -0.35 -7.28 15.53
N THR A 179 -0.69 -8.40 16.16
CA THR A 179 -2.07 -8.70 16.53
C THR A 179 -2.16 -9.26 17.95
N TYR A 180 -3.17 -8.83 18.66
CA TYR A 180 -3.50 -9.31 20.00
C TYR A 180 -4.61 -10.38 19.99
N SER A 181 -4.81 -11.01 18.85
CA SER A 181 -5.83 -12.05 18.68
C SER A 181 -5.60 -13.23 19.62
N ARG A 182 -6.71 -13.80 20.12
CA ARG A 182 -6.69 -15.07 20.87
C ARG A 182 -6.44 -16.29 20.00
N LYS A 183 -6.60 -16.19 18.68
CA LYS A 183 -6.33 -17.29 17.74
C LYS A 183 -4.84 -17.65 17.73
N ALA A 184 -4.56 -18.91 17.47
CA ALA A 184 -3.19 -19.38 17.25
C ALA A 184 -2.64 -18.71 15.97
N MET A 185 -1.51 -18.04 16.11
CA MET A 185 -0.77 -17.40 15.01
C MET A 185 0.72 -17.56 15.25
N GLN A 186 1.50 -17.55 14.21
CA GLN A 186 2.94 -17.55 14.35
C GLN A 186 3.43 -16.25 14.98
N HIS A 187 4.55 -16.36 15.68
CA HIS A 187 5.21 -15.22 16.28
C HIS A 187 6.27 -14.72 15.32
N ALA A 188 6.28 -13.43 15.08
CA ALA A 188 7.33 -12.70 14.38
C ALA A 188 8.01 -11.73 15.34
N PHE A 189 9.23 -11.33 15.02
CA PHE A 189 9.91 -10.29 15.76
C PHE A 189 9.27 -8.94 15.43
N ILE A 190 8.79 -8.25 16.45
CA ILE A 190 8.18 -6.91 16.36
C ILE A 190 9.26 -5.89 16.71
N THR A 191 9.87 -5.31 15.71
CA THR A 191 11.02 -4.39 15.85
C THR A 191 10.70 -3.20 16.77
N GLN A 192 9.47 -2.69 16.71
CA GLN A 192 9.04 -1.54 17.52
C GLN A 192 8.97 -1.84 19.02
N GLU A 193 8.78 -3.11 19.39
CA GLU A 193 8.63 -3.54 20.79
C GLU A 193 9.82 -4.39 21.27
N ASP A 194 10.83 -4.60 20.42
CA ASP A 194 12.02 -5.45 20.67
C ASP A 194 11.66 -6.83 21.24
N ARG A 195 10.55 -7.42 20.78
CA ARG A 195 10.08 -8.73 21.24
C ARG A 195 9.41 -9.55 20.15
N TYR A 196 9.30 -10.85 20.40
CA TYR A 196 8.46 -11.71 19.58
C TYR A 196 6.99 -11.61 19.98
N GLY A 197 6.11 -11.43 19.01
CA GLY A 197 4.68 -11.34 19.20
C GLY A 197 3.92 -11.97 18.05
N LYS A 198 2.61 -12.21 18.24
CA LYS A 198 1.74 -12.64 17.15
C LYS A 198 1.67 -11.56 16.09
N ALA A 199 1.94 -11.91 14.85
CA ALA A 199 1.89 -10.97 13.74
C ALA A 199 1.32 -11.61 12.48
N LEU A 200 0.70 -10.76 11.67
CA LEU A 200 0.48 -11.02 10.25
C LEU A 200 1.62 -10.37 9.48
N ARG A 201 2.10 -11.05 8.46
CA ARG A 201 3.10 -10.49 7.56
C ARG A 201 2.45 -9.93 6.31
N THR A 202 2.86 -8.74 5.92
CA THR A 202 2.49 -8.11 4.65
C THR A 202 3.74 -7.82 3.86
N PHE A 203 3.63 -7.82 2.54
CA PHE A 203 4.74 -7.56 1.63
C PHE A 203 4.33 -6.45 0.67
N TYR A 204 5.24 -5.54 0.41
CA TYR A 204 4.99 -4.39 -0.45
C TYR A 204 6.01 -4.30 -1.55
N THR A 205 5.57 -3.83 -2.71
CA THR A 205 6.46 -3.33 -3.75
C THR A 205 6.25 -1.82 -3.90
N GLN A 206 7.34 -1.08 -4.10
CA GLN A 206 7.33 0.38 -4.20
C GLN A 206 8.25 0.82 -5.34
N ASP A 207 7.73 1.62 -6.26
CA ASP A 207 8.58 2.29 -7.26
C ASP A 207 9.57 3.23 -6.58
N GLN A 208 10.85 3.06 -6.90
CA GLN A 208 11.93 3.75 -6.19
C GLN A 208 11.98 5.24 -6.51
N ALA A 209 11.64 5.62 -7.74
CA ALA A 209 11.68 7.01 -8.20
C ALA A 209 10.51 7.82 -7.64
N SER A 210 9.28 7.37 -7.85
CA SER A 210 8.09 8.07 -7.39
C SER A 210 7.77 7.85 -5.91
N LYS A 211 8.38 6.84 -5.27
CA LYS A 211 8.09 6.36 -3.91
C LYS A 211 6.65 5.83 -3.75
N LYS A 212 5.95 5.59 -4.83
CA LYS A 212 4.58 5.10 -4.80
C LYS A 212 4.55 3.58 -4.58
N PRO A 213 3.78 3.07 -3.59
CA PRO A 213 3.55 1.64 -3.45
C PRO A 213 2.72 1.15 -4.63
N LEU A 214 3.08 -0.03 -5.15
CA LEU A 214 2.40 -0.64 -6.30
C LEU A 214 1.48 -1.77 -5.85
N ILE A 215 2.03 -2.71 -5.07
CA ILE A 215 1.33 -3.89 -4.56
C ILE A 215 1.53 -3.99 -3.05
N ALA A 216 0.47 -4.41 -2.36
CA ALA A 216 0.50 -4.86 -0.97
C ALA A 216 -0.14 -6.25 -0.89
N LEU A 217 0.62 -7.25 -0.46
CA LEU A 217 0.16 -8.62 -0.33
C LEU A 217 0.16 -9.04 1.14
N ALA A 218 -0.97 -9.51 1.64
CA ALA A 218 -1.08 -10.09 2.96
C ALA A 218 -0.72 -11.59 2.94
N ALA A 219 0.06 -12.02 3.91
CA ALA A 219 0.40 -13.42 4.09
C ALA A 219 0.43 -13.77 5.58
N TYR A 220 0.16 -15.04 5.91
CA TYR A 220 0.32 -15.50 7.29
C TYR A 220 1.79 -15.44 7.70
N SER A 221 2.05 -15.24 8.98
CA SER A 221 3.40 -15.04 9.52
C SER A 221 4.39 -16.19 9.25
N GLY A 222 3.91 -17.38 8.86
CA GLY A 222 4.73 -18.52 8.45
C GLY A 222 5.11 -18.55 6.97
N THR A 223 4.55 -17.67 6.16
CA THR A 223 4.83 -17.65 4.72
C THR A 223 6.25 -17.17 4.48
N THR A 224 7.00 -17.93 3.72
CA THR A 224 8.38 -17.59 3.38
C THR A 224 8.42 -16.47 2.33
N VAL A 225 9.54 -15.76 2.29
CA VAL A 225 9.80 -14.75 1.27
C VAL A 225 9.68 -15.34 -0.13
N SER A 226 10.21 -16.53 -0.37
CA SER A 226 10.16 -17.18 -1.69
C SER A 226 8.72 -17.42 -2.16
N GLN A 227 7.84 -17.90 -1.26
CA GLN A 227 6.44 -18.18 -1.61
C GLN A 227 5.66 -16.96 -2.12
N VAL A 228 5.94 -15.77 -1.59
CA VAL A 228 5.22 -14.54 -1.98
C VAL A 228 5.90 -13.76 -3.09
N THR A 229 7.22 -13.91 -3.25
CA THR A 229 7.99 -13.04 -4.15
C THR A 229 7.66 -13.28 -5.62
N HIS A 230 7.42 -14.52 -6.02
CA HIS A 230 6.95 -14.82 -7.39
C HIS A 230 5.65 -14.07 -7.70
N ARG A 231 4.68 -14.11 -6.79
CA ARG A 231 3.41 -13.41 -6.98
C ARG A 231 3.59 -11.89 -7.02
N LEU A 232 4.45 -11.34 -6.16
CA LEU A 232 4.76 -9.90 -6.17
C LEU A 232 5.48 -9.49 -7.46
N ALA A 233 6.42 -10.31 -7.94
CA ALA A 233 7.12 -10.06 -9.19
C ALA A 233 6.16 -10.06 -10.40
N ASP A 234 5.28 -11.06 -10.47
CA ASP A 234 4.26 -11.20 -11.50
C ASP A 234 3.33 -9.99 -11.54
N LEU A 235 2.71 -9.63 -10.41
CA LEU A 235 1.81 -8.48 -10.31
C LEU A 235 2.51 -7.15 -10.61
N THR A 236 3.74 -6.98 -10.14
CA THR A 236 4.51 -5.76 -10.39
C THR A 236 4.89 -5.63 -11.87
N ARG A 237 5.30 -6.74 -12.50
CA ARG A 237 5.59 -6.79 -13.93
C ARG A 237 4.34 -6.49 -14.76
N ASP A 238 3.19 -6.99 -14.34
CA ASP A 238 1.90 -6.72 -14.98
C ASP A 238 1.51 -5.23 -14.92
N ILE A 239 1.87 -4.53 -13.83
CA ILE A 239 1.70 -3.07 -13.72
C ILE A 239 2.67 -2.33 -14.63
N LEU A 240 3.94 -2.70 -14.60
CA LEU A 240 5.00 -1.95 -15.28
C LEU A 240 5.08 -2.28 -16.78
N GLY A 241 4.52 -3.41 -17.21
CA GLY A 241 4.54 -3.88 -18.60
C GLY A 241 5.94 -4.25 -19.12
N ARG A 242 6.92 -4.44 -18.23
CA ARG A 242 8.31 -4.77 -18.57
C ARG A 242 9.10 -5.33 -17.39
N ASP A 243 10.28 -5.84 -17.69
CA ASP A 243 11.24 -6.30 -16.70
C ASP A 243 11.74 -5.14 -15.84
N PHE A 244 12.11 -5.42 -14.60
CA PHE A 244 12.58 -4.44 -13.63
C PHE A 244 13.66 -4.99 -12.71
N LEU A 245 14.38 -4.09 -12.02
CA LEU A 245 15.30 -4.44 -10.95
C LEU A 245 14.56 -4.45 -9.61
N MET A 246 14.52 -5.58 -8.94
CA MET A 246 13.99 -5.72 -7.59
C MET A 246 15.11 -5.43 -6.58
N VAL A 247 14.88 -4.49 -5.67
CA VAL A 247 15.81 -4.15 -4.59
C VAL A 247 15.24 -4.62 -3.26
N ALA A 248 15.93 -5.55 -2.64
CA ALA A 248 15.43 -6.30 -1.49
C ALA A 248 16.44 -6.33 -0.34
N ASP A 249 15.99 -6.68 0.85
CA ASP A 249 16.87 -6.89 1.99
C ASP A 249 17.55 -8.27 1.96
N LYS A 250 18.33 -8.58 3.00
CA LYS A 250 19.09 -9.86 3.11
C LYS A 250 18.18 -11.11 3.24
N GLU A 251 16.89 -10.98 3.50
CA GLU A 251 15.99 -12.14 3.53
C GLU A 251 15.85 -12.76 2.14
N TRP A 252 15.94 -11.94 1.08
CA TRP A 252 15.88 -12.36 -0.32
C TRP A 252 17.19 -12.97 -0.86
N TYR A 253 18.22 -13.08 -0.03
CA TYR A 253 19.47 -13.74 -0.39
C TYR A 253 19.28 -15.27 -0.43
N CYS A 254 18.80 -15.78 -1.57
CA CYS A 254 18.53 -17.19 -1.86
C CYS A 254 18.78 -17.44 -3.35
N GLY A 255 19.74 -18.36 -3.68
CA GLY A 255 20.15 -18.61 -5.05
C GLY A 255 19.02 -19.10 -5.93
N GLN A 256 18.27 -20.10 -5.47
CA GLN A 256 17.13 -20.64 -6.19
C GLN A 256 16.10 -19.53 -6.49
N LEU A 257 15.74 -18.70 -5.52
CA LEU A 257 14.77 -17.60 -5.73
C LEU A 257 15.27 -16.58 -6.77
N ILE A 258 16.55 -16.19 -6.68
CA ILE A 258 17.18 -15.25 -7.63
C ILE A 258 17.21 -15.85 -9.03
N GLN A 259 17.53 -17.15 -9.15
CA GLN A 259 17.51 -17.89 -10.42
C GLN A 259 16.10 -17.93 -11.03
N GLU A 260 15.11 -18.30 -10.24
CA GLU A 260 13.72 -18.39 -10.69
C GLU A 260 13.19 -17.04 -11.16
N LEU A 261 13.42 -15.97 -10.38
CA LEU A 261 13.01 -14.61 -10.74
C LEU A 261 13.69 -14.14 -12.04
N HIS A 262 14.97 -14.41 -12.19
CA HIS A 262 15.72 -14.01 -13.37
C HIS A 262 15.27 -14.79 -14.61
N ALA A 263 15.15 -16.11 -14.51
CA ALA A 263 14.84 -16.98 -15.64
C ALA A 263 13.37 -16.91 -16.07
N GLN A 264 12.43 -16.85 -15.11
CA GLN A 264 10.99 -16.93 -15.41
C GLN A 264 10.33 -15.57 -15.63
N TYR A 265 10.80 -14.54 -14.93
CA TYR A 265 10.15 -13.21 -14.93
C TYR A 265 11.03 -12.10 -15.53
N GLY A 266 12.28 -12.37 -15.89
CA GLY A 266 13.22 -11.34 -16.33
C GLY A 266 13.58 -10.32 -15.23
N VAL A 267 13.31 -10.66 -13.96
CA VAL A 267 13.52 -9.78 -12.81
C VAL A 267 14.92 -10.00 -12.23
N ALA A 268 15.77 -8.98 -12.34
CA ALA A 268 17.05 -8.96 -11.65
C ALA A 268 16.85 -8.56 -10.19
N VAL A 269 17.57 -9.22 -9.27
CA VAL A 269 17.50 -8.93 -7.84
C VAL A 269 18.80 -8.30 -7.37
N LEU A 270 18.69 -7.20 -6.62
CA LEU A 270 19.79 -6.57 -5.89
C LEU A 270 19.57 -6.77 -4.39
N THR A 271 20.42 -7.54 -3.73
CA THR A 271 20.26 -7.91 -2.31
C THR A 271 21.60 -7.98 -1.58
N PRO A 272 21.64 -7.69 -0.26
CA PRO A 272 22.85 -7.92 0.53
C PRO A 272 23.16 -9.41 0.70
N VAL A 273 24.46 -9.69 0.73
CA VAL A 273 24.97 -11.03 1.02
C VAL A 273 24.83 -11.35 2.51
N LYS A 274 24.28 -12.53 2.82
CA LYS A 274 24.29 -13.05 4.20
C LYS A 274 25.72 -13.41 4.61
N SER A 275 26.19 -12.86 5.72
CA SER A 275 27.52 -13.15 6.26
C SER A 275 27.63 -14.61 6.73
N SER A 276 28.75 -15.25 6.44
CA SER A 276 29.17 -16.55 7.00
C SER A 276 30.68 -16.55 7.14
N PRO A 277 31.28 -17.37 8.01
CA PRO A 277 32.74 -17.45 8.15
C PRO A 277 33.45 -17.69 6.81
N LYS A 278 33.00 -18.67 6.03
CA LYS A 278 33.54 -18.97 4.70
C LYS A 278 33.48 -17.78 3.73
N ARG A 279 32.41 -16.98 3.79
CA ARG A 279 32.32 -15.80 2.94
C ARG A 279 33.19 -14.65 3.41
N LEU A 280 33.39 -14.50 4.72
CA LEU A 280 34.32 -13.51 5.25
C LEU A 280 35.76 -13.84 4.82
N GLU A 281 36.18 -15.10 4.87
CA GLU A 281 37.46 -15.54 4.33
C GLU A 281 37.62 -15.21 2.83
N ALA A 282 36.55 -15.44 2.04
CA ALA A 282 36.54 -15.08 0.62
C ALA A 282 36.59 -13.56 0.39
N PHE A 283 36.01 -12.76 1.29
CA PHE A 283 36.07 -11.30 1.22
C PHE A 283 37.46 -10.78 1.62
N ASP A 284 38.11 -11.40 2.60
CA ASP A 284 39.46 -11.06 3.01
C ASP A 284 40.50 -11.43 1.92
N ALA A 285 40.18 -12.43 1.09
CA ALA A 285 41.02 -12.85 -0.02
C ALA A 285 40.97 -11.91 -1.23
N VAL A 286 40.03 -10.93 -1.27
CA VAL A 286 39.96 -9.94 -2.37
C VAL A 286 41.12 -8.96 -2.24
N PRO A 287 42.04 -8.89 -3.24
CA PRO A 287 43.21 -8.03 -3.20
C PRO A 287 42.84 -6.54 -3.03
N LEU A 288 43.67 -5.80 -2.29
CA LEU A 288 43.41 -4.37 -2.02
C LEU A 288 43.41 -3.54 -3.29
N GLU A 289 44.13 -3.94 -4.30
CA GLU A 289 44.23 -3.30 -5.62
C GLU A 289 42.93 -3.35 -6.40
N GLN A 290 42.01 -4.25 -6.05
CA GLN A 290 40.65 -4.33 -6.64
C GLN A 290 39.67 -3.39 -6.03
N TYR A 291 40.05 -2.69 -4.96
CA TYR A 291 39.16 -1.71 -4.30
C TYR A 291 39.35 -0.32 -4.87
N ASP A 292 38.36 0.19 -5.55
CA ASP A 292 38.31 1.58 -5.97
C ASP A 292 37.87 2.47 -4.81
N GLN A 293 38.54 3.62 -4.66
CA GLN A 293 38.07 4.65 -3.74
C GLN A 293 36.89 5.41 -4.37
N THR A 294 35.74 5.26 -3.79
CA THR A 294 34.49 5.89 -4.23
C THR A 294 33.95 6.83 -3.16
N ILE A 295 32.94 7.62 -3.49
CA ILE A 295 32.19 8.40 -2.49
C ILE A 295 31.55 7.52 -1.40
N TRP A 296 31.37 6.24 -1.68
CA TRP A 296 30.85 5.22 -0.76
C TRP A 296 31.93 4.56 0.10
N GLY A 297 33.20 4.93 -0.07
CA GLY A 297 34.38 4.31 0.51
C GLY A 297 35.07 3.35 -0.44
N ASN A 298 35.89 2.46 0.08
CA ASN A 298 36.61 1.46 -0.72
C ASN A 298 35.64 0.34 -1.12
N VAL A 299 35.38 0.18 -2.42
CA VAL A 299 34.45 -0.82 -2.99
C VAL A 299 35.14 -1.60 -4.09
N ALA A 300 35.16 -2.92 -3.97
CA ALA A 300 35.59 -3.82 -5.03
C ALA A 300 34.36 -4.34 -5.81
N ALA A 301 34.49 -4.40 -7.14
CA ALA A 301 33.51 -5.02 -8.03
C ALA A 301 34.07 -6.33 -8.55
N VAL A 302 33.55 -7.44 -8.02
CA VAL A 302 34.02 -8.77 -8.35
C VAL A 302 32.88 -9.68 -8.81
N TYR A 303 33.21 -10.82 -9.38
CA TYR A 303 32.23 -11.86 -9.71
C TYR A 303 32.31 -12.98 -8.69
N THR A 304 31.16 -13.52 -8.35
CA THR A 304 31.02 -14.64 -7.41
C THR A 304 30.01 -15.64 -7.94
N THR A 305 30.05 -16.83 -7.41
CA THR A 305 29.04 -17.87 -7.63
C THR A 305 28.17 -18.05 -6.40
N MET A 306 26.99 -18.56 -6.57
CA MET A 306 26.07 -18.86 -5.50
C MET A 306 25.47 -20.25 -5.72
N THR A 307 25.27 -21.01 -4.66
CA THR A 307 24.54 -22.28 -4.75
C THR A 307 23.13 -22.02 -5.32
N ASP A 308 22.67 -22.89 -6.21
CA ASP A 308 21.38 -22.85 -6.86
C ASP A 308 21.16 -21.59 -7.75
N PHE A 309 22.25 -21.02 -8.26
CA PHE A 309 22.21 -19.97 -9.29
C PHE A 309 23.18 -20.30 -10.43
N ASP A 310 22.69 -20.33 -11.66
CA ASP A 310 23.48 -20.66 -12.84
C ASP A 310 24.24 -19.43 -13.35
N GLY A 311 25.56 -19.52 -13.33
CA GLY A 311 26.42 -18.46 -13.81
C GLY A 311 26.96 -17.52 -12.74
N PRO A 312 27.77 -16.54 -13.15
CA PRO A 312 28.36 -15.57 -12.23
C PRO A 312 27.35 -14.51 -11.79
N LEU A 313 27.45 -14.12 -10.53
CA LEU A 313 26.77 -12.95 -9.99
C LEU A 313 27.78 -11.82 -9.83
N ARG A 314 27.40 -10.63 -10.19
CA ARG A 314 28.18 -9.44 -9.86
C ARG A 314 28.04 -9.15 -8.37
N MET A 315 29.16 -8.99 -7.69
CA MET A 315 29.23 -8.65 -6.27
C MET A 315 29.95 -7.30 -6.10
N LEU A 316 29.34 -6.40 -5.34
CA LEU A 316 30.00 -5.18 -4.85
C LEU A 316 30.35 -5.41 -3.38
N LEU A 317 31.64 -5.40 -3.07
CA LEU A 317 32.19 -5.62 -1.75
C LEU A 317 32.75 -4.33 -1.19
N LYS A 318 32.13 -3.82 -0.13
CA LYS A 318 32.59 -2.62 0.59
C LYS A 318 33.27 -3.03 1.89
N LYS A 319 34.53 -2.63 2.04
CA LYS A 319 35.25 -2.76 3.32
C LYS A 319 35.00 -1.51 4.16
N ARG A 320 34.44 -1.70 5.35
CA ARG A 320 34.16 -0.60 6.29
C ARG A 320 35.42 -0.24 7.09
N ARG A 321 35.47 0.97 7.64
CA ARG A 321 36.62 1.45 8.45
C ARG A 321 36.91 0.59 9.67
N ASN A 322 35.89 -0.05 10.25
CA ASN A 322 36.01 -0.97 11.38
C ASN A 322 36.41 -2.40 10.98
N GLY A 323 36.85 -2.63 9.75
CA GLY A 323 37.26 -3.93 9.24
C GLY A 323 36.11 -4.86 8.83
N THR A 324 34.87 -4.50 9.06
CA THR A 324 33.72 -5.32 8.63
C THR A 324 33.39 -5.12 7.15
N TYR A 325 32.70 -6.09 6.56
CA TYR A 325 32.30 -6.07 5.16
C TYR A 325 30.80 -5.81 5.00
N PHE A 326 30.47 -5.18 3.90
CA PHE A 326 29.12 -5.10 3.37
C PHE A 326 29.17 -5.47 1.91
N ALA A 327 28.42 -6.48 1.51
CA ALA A 327 28.41 -6.96 0.13
C ALA A 327 27.00 -6.97 -0.44
N LEU A 328 26.87 -6.57 -1.72
CA LEU A 328 25.66 -6.64 -2.52
C LEU A 328 25.89 -7.61 -3.68
N ILE A 329 24.86 -8.36 -4.07
CA ILE A 329 24.89 -9.17 -5.28
C ILE A 329 23.73 -8.85 -6.21
N THR A 330 23.98 -9.07 -7.51
CA THR A 330 22.95 -8.95 -8.56
C THR A 330 23.34 -9.75 -9.81
N PRO A 331 22.39 -10.36 -10.54
CA PRO A 331 22.61 -10.88 -11.89
C PRO A 331 22.70 -9.76 -12.94
N ALA A 332 22.38 -8.51 -12.61
CA ALA A 332 22.45 -7.37 -13.53
C ALA A 332 23.92 -6.91 -13.73
N HIS A 333 24.65 -7.55 -14.64
CA HIS A 333 26.09 -7.30 -14.87
C HIS A 333 26.40 -5.90 -15.40
N THR A 334 25.44 -5.24 -16.04
CA THR A 334 25.58 -3.91 -16.64
C THR A 334 25.54 -2.76 -15.62
N MET A 335 25.09 -3.01 -14.38
CA MET A 335 25.04 -1.99 -13.36
C MET A 335 26.45 -1.62 -12.87
N THR A 336 26.83 -0.36 -12.99
CA THR A 336 28.10 0.13 -12.45
C THR A 336 28.04 0.30 -10.92
N THR A 337 29.20 0.37 -10.27
CA THR A 337 29.29 0.65 -8.82
C THR A 337 28.59 1.97 -8.44
N ALA A 338 28.76 2.99 -9.28
CA ALA A 338 28.14 4.31 -9.10
C ALA A 338 26.61 4.27 -9.12
N ILE A 339 26.01 3.32 -9.83
CA ILE A 339 24.56 3.13 -9.89
C ILE A 339 24.05 2.18 -8.79
N THR A 340 24.75 1.07 -8.57
CA THR A 340 24.30 -0.01 -7.68
C THR A 340 24.22 0.43 -6.22
N MET A 341 25.24 1.16 -5.73
CA MET A 341 25.28 1.58 -4.33
C MET A 341 24.14 2.58 -3.98
N PRO A 342 23.91 3.68 -4.75
CA PRO A 342 22.77 4.57 -4.49
C PRO A 342 21.43 3.83 -4.63
N THR A 343 21.29 2.96 -5.63
CA THR A 343 20.05 2.17 -5.83
C THR A 343 19.73 1.35 -4.60
N TYR A 344 20.72 0.67 -4.01
CA TYR A 344 20.47 -0.09 -2.79
C TYR A 344 20.20 0.83 -1.58
N THR A 345 20.94 1.92 -1.43
CA THR A 345 20.74 2.82 -0.28
C THR A 345 19.37 3.47 -0.26
N THR A 346 18.73 3.64 -1.41
CA THR A 346 17.36 4.17 -1.47
C THR A 346 16.28 3.16 -1.06
N ARG A 347 16.63 1.87 -0.85
CA ARG A 347 15.68 0.85 -0.38
C ARG A 347 14.99 1.24 0.94
N TRP A 348 15.68 1.88 1.86
CA TRP A 348 15.11 2.28 3.15
C TRP A 348 13.88 3.21 3.02
N ARG A 349 13.62 3.77 1.84
CA ARG A 349 12.41 4.56 1.58
C ARG A 349 11.11 3.78 1.77
N ILE A 350 11.14 2.44 1.57
CA ILE A 350 9.97 1.61 1.83
C ILE A 350 9.70 1.46 3.34
N GLU A 351 10.75 1.46 4.18
CA GLU A 351 10.62 1.47 5.64
C GLU A 351 10.01 2.78 6.13
N ASN A 352 10.44 3.91 5.53
CA ASN A 352 9.83 5.22 5.79
C ASN A 352 8.36 5.26 5.35
N PHE A 353 8.02 4.61 4.23
CA PHE A 353 6.63 4.49 3.81
C PHE A 353 5.75 3.88 4.91
N PHE A 354 6.19 2.82 5.58
CA PHE A 354 5.43 2.21 6.66
C PHE A 354 5.25 3.15 7.85
N ALA A 355 6.29 3.87 8.23
CA ALA A 355 6.24 4.83 9.34
C ALA A 355 5.33 6.03 9.01
N GLU A 356 5.53 6.66 7.86
CA GLU A 356 4.79 7.86 7.44
C GLU A 356 3.30 7.58 7.19
N ASN A 357 2.95 6.35 6.78
CA ASN A 357 1.59 5.96 6.42
C ASN A 357 0.89 5.10 7.49
N ALA A 358 1.46 5.01 8.69
CA ALA A 358 0.79 4.37 9.83
C ALA A 358 -0.61 4.97 10.07
N PHE A 359 -0.74 6.28 9.89
CA PHE A 359 -2.01 7.01 9.98
C PHE A 359 -3.08 6.48 9.02
N LEU A 360 -2.73 6.08 7.79
CA LEU A 360 -3.66 5.47 6.83
C LEU A 360 -3.99 4.01 7.15
N GLY A 361 -3.43 3.48 8.23
CA GLY A 361 -3.76 2.17 8.78
C GLY A 361 -2.92 1.01 8.28
N VAL A 362 -1.77 1.25 7.61
CA VAL A 362 -0.90 0.15 7.14
C VAL A 362 -0.46 -0.79 8.28
N ASN A 363 -0.48 -0.31 9.52
CA ASN A 363 -0.12 -1.06 10.74
C ASN A 363 -1.33 -1.68 11.46
N HIS A 364 -2.54 -1.61 10.90
CA HIS A 364 -3.74 -2.09 11.55
C HIS A 364 -4.45 -3.16 10.73
N LEU A 365 -4.90 -4.21 11.40
CA LEU A 365 -5.69 -5.28 10.79
C LEU A 365 -7.18 -5.05 11.03
N PRO A 366 -8.02 -5.05 9.98
CA PRO A 366 -9.46 -4.94 10.16
C PRO A 366 -10.04 -6.22 10.77
N SER A 367 -9.33 -7.33 10.62
CA SER A 367 -9.80 -8.70 10.87
C SER A 367 -8.62 -9.68 10.83
N LEU A 368 -8.92 -10.96 11.04
CA LEU A 368 -8.01 -12.08 10.77
C LEU A 368 -8.43 -12.90 9.53
N HIS A 369 -9.42 -12.48 8.79
CA HIS A 369 -9.80 -13.11 7.53
C HIS A 369 -8.96 -12.51 6.39
N LEU A 370 -8.29 -13.36 5.63
CA LEU A 370 -7.36 -12.93 4.58
C LEU A 370 -8.05 -12.04 3.54
N ASN A 371 -9.25 -12.41 3.09
CA ASN A 371 -10.04 -11.58 2.16
C ASN A 371 -10.23 -10.14 2.70
N ALA A 372 -10.65 -10.03 3.97
CA ALA A 372 -10.88 -8.72 4.58
C ALA A 372 -9.58 -7.91 4.73
N ILE A 373 -8.48 -8.58 5.07
CA ILE A 373 -7.17 -7.93 5.17
C ILE A 373 -6.71 -7.45 3.80
N GLN A 374 -6.73 -8.34 2.80
CA GLN A 374 -6.26 -8.02 1.45
C GLN A 374 -7.09 -6.91 0.81
N THR A 375 -8.41 -6.97 0.96
CA THR A 375 -9.31 -5.92 0.47
C THR A 375 -9.02 -4.59 1.14
N MET A 376 -8.85 -4.59 2.47
CA MET A 376 -8.55 -3.36 3.19
C MET A 376 -7.19 -2.77 2.81
N LEU A 377 -6.16 -3.61 2.59
CA LEU A 377 -4.88 -3.16 2.07
C LEU A 377 -5.02 -2.49 0.69
N SER A 378 -5.84 -3.06 -0.18
CA SER A 378 -6.10 -2.50 -1.51
C SER A 378 -6.77 -1.12 -1.42
N LEU A 379 -7.78 -0.97 -0.56
CA LEU A 379 -8.45 0.31 -0.33
C LEU A 379 -7.53 1.35 0.32
N ARG A 380 -6.62 0.93 1.21
CA ARG A 380 -5.61 1.80 1.81
C ARG A 380 -4.55 2.27 0.82
N LEU A 381 -4.19 1.43 -0.15
CA LEU A 381 -3.34 1.87 -1.27
C LEU A 381 -4.03 2.98 -2.08
N LEU A 382 -5.32 2.83 -2.38
CA LEU A 382 -6.07 3.88 -3.05
C LEU A 382 -6.10 5.17 -2.20
N ALA A 383 -6.39 5.06 -0.90
CA ALA A 383 -6.37 6.20 0.02
C ALA A 383 -4.99 6.89 0.05
N PHE A 384 -3.91 6.12 0.07
CA PHE A 384 -2.55 6.65 -0.04
C PHE A 384 -2.37 7.48 -1.30
N HIS A 385 -2.72 6.94 -2.47
CA HIS A 385 -2.50 7.64 -3.75
C HIS A 385 -3.37 8.89 -3.86
N VAL A 386 -4.58 8.88 -3.29
CA VAL A 386 -5.46 10.06 -3.21
C VAL A 386 -4.81 11.17 -2.38
N VAL A 387 -4.32 10.83 -1.17
CA VAL A 387 -3.66 11.81 -0.28
C VAL A 387 -2.33 12.28 -0.89
N ASP A 388 -1.57 11.38 -1.49
CA ASP A 388 -0.28 11.69 -2.13
C ASP A 388 -0.45 12.65 -3.31
N ASN A 389 -1.45 12.43 -4.17
CA ASN A 389 -1.75 13.33 -5.28
C ASN A 389 -2.22 14.71 -4.77
N CYS A 390 -3.09 14.74 -3.75
CA CYS A 390 -3.55 15.99 -3.15
C CYS A 390 -2.36 16.81 -2.61
N ARG A 391 -1.49 16.21 -1.80
CA ARG A 391 -0.33 16.93 -1.23
C ARG A 391 0.66 17.38 -2.31
N HIS A 392 0.76 16.65 -3.43
CA HIS A 392 1.58 17.04 -4.56
C HIS A 392 1.04 18.31 -5.23
N ASP A 393 -0.25 18.36 -5.48
CA ASP A 393 -0.91 19.51 -6.13
C ASP A 393 -0.96 20.74 -5.22
N LEU A 394 -1.04 20.54 -3.89
CA LEU A 394 -0.90 21.63 -2.91
C LEU A 394 0.48 22.32 -2.93
N GLY A 395 1.46 21.71 -3.63
CA GLY A 395 2.76 22.29 -3.90
C GLY A 395 3.86 21.93 -2.89
N PRO A 396 5.08 22.48 -3.07
CA PRO A 396 6.29 22.03 -2.37
C PRO A 396 6.22 22.08 -0.84
N ALA A 397 5.47 23.01 -0.28
CA ALA A 397 5.28 23.15 1.16
C ALA A 397 4.53 21.93 1.78
N TYR A 398 3.70 21.27 0.99
CA TYR A 398 2.87 20.16 1.43
C TYR A 398 3.41 18.80 1.01
N GLN A 399 4.21 18.72 -0.04
CA GLN A 399 4.79 17.47 -0.55
C GLN A 399 5.60 16.68 0.50
N ARG A 400 6.16 17.37 1.50
CA ARG A 400 6.95 16.76 2.58
C ARG A 400 6.11 16.43 3.83
N LYS A 401 4.82 16.80 3.86
CA LYS A 401 3.95 16.54 5.00
C LYS A 401 3.49 15.09 4.99
N THR A 402 3.39 14.50 6.18
CA THR A 402 2.81 13.16 6.33
C THR A 402 1.30 13.20 6.12
N PRO A 403 0.64 12.06 5.81
CA PRO A 403 -0.82 11.99 5.74
C PRO A 403 -1.53 12.51 6.99
N GLU A 404 -0.94 12.29 8.17
CA GLU A 404 -1.47 12.82 9.45
C GLU A 404 -1.47 14.35 9.49
N LEU A 405 -0.41 14.99 8.99
CA LEU A 405 -0.35 16.46 8.91
C LEU A 405 -1.37 17.00 7.89
N ILE A 406 -1.54 16.34 6.74
CA ILE A 406 -2.57 16.69 5.76
C ILE A 406 -3.96 16.55 6.39
N HIS A 407 -4.23 15.48 7.13
CA HIS A 407 -5.48 15.30 7.86
C HIS A 407 -5.74 16.47 8.81
N ARG A 408 -4.77 16.79 9.66
CA ARG A 408 -4.92 17.87 10.65
C ARG A 408 -5.17 19.22 10.02
N GLU A 409 -4.61 19.49 8.85
CA GLU A 409 -4.71 20.79 8.17
C GLU A 409 -5.93 20.90 7.23
N PHE A 410 -6.36 19.81 6.62
CA PHE A 410 -7.38 19.82 5.55
C PHE A 410 -8.65 19.04 5.87
N LEU A 411 -8.66 18.25 6.95
CA LEU A 411 -9.80 17.38 7.27
C LEU A 411 -10.34 17.63 8.67
N ASP A 412 -9.44 17.73 9.67
CA ASP A 412 -9.84 17.79 11.07
C ASP A 412 -10.56 19.10 11.38
N GLY A 413 -11.84 18.95 11.77
CA GLY A 413 -12.67 20.09 12.15
C GLY A 413 -13.00 21.09 11.04
N VAL A 414 -12.75 20.75 9.76
CA VAL A 414 -13.09 21.65 8.64
C VAL A 414 -14.60 21.77 8.50
N GLN A 415 -15.12 22.89 8.96
CA GLN A 415 -16.55 23.17 8.96
C GLN A 415 -17.03 23.65 7.59
N GLY A 416 -18.17 23.17 7.18
CA GLY A 416 -18.78 23.60 5.93
C GLY A 416 -20.26 23.23 5.82
N ARG A 417 -20.89 23.78 4.80
CA ARG A 417 -22.26 23.43 4.39
C ARG A 417 -22.22 22.80 3.00
N VAL A 418 -22.83 21.64 2.86
CA VAL A 418 -22.95 20.91 1.61
C VAL A 418 -24.39 20.95 1.15
N GLN A 419 -24.66 21.48 -0.05
CA GLN A 419 -26.01 21.59 -0.56
C GLN A 419 -26.09 21.41 -2.07
N LEU A 420 -27.26 21.00 -2.56
CA LEU A 420 -27.53 20.87 -3.99
C LEU A 420 -27.99 22.20 -4.57
N ARG A 421 -27.33 22.69 -5.62
CA ARG A 421 -27.68 23.85 -6.42
C ARG A 421 -27.84 23.47 -7.89
N GLY A 422 -29.04 23.10 -8.32
CA GLY A 422 -29.26 22.53 -9.64
C GLY A 422 -28.53 21.19 -9.79
N ASN A 423 -27.58 21.12 -10.70
CA ASN A 423 -26.71 19.92 -10.89
C ASN A 423 -25.35 20.03 -10.19
N LEU A 424 -25.16 21.00 -9.30
CA LEU A 424 -23.94 21.23 -8.57
C LEU A 424 -24.10 20.89 -7.09
N ILE A 425 -23.13 20.18 -6.54
CA ILE A 425 -22.93 20.05 -5.10
C ILE A 425 -22.03 21.22 -4.70
N GLU A 426 -22.60 22.20 -4.03
CA GLU A 426 -21.87 23.34 -3.48
C GLU A 426 -21.38 23.00 -2.08
N VAL A 427 -20.07 23.15 -1.87
CA VAL A 427 -19.41 22.98 -0.58
C VAL A 427 -18.89 24.33 -0.13
N SER A 428 -19.62 24.94 0.81
CA SER A 428 -19.22 26.21 1.41
C SER A 428 -18.40 25.93 2.67
N ILE A 429 -17.16 26.40 2.70
CA ILE A 429 -16.20 26.20 3.78
C ILE A 429 -16.05 27.48 4.57
N TYR A 430 -16.03 27.40 5.90
CA TYR A 430 -16.00 28.56 6.78
C TYR A 430 -14.71 28.62 7.60
N GLY A 431 -14.04 29.80 7.61
CA GLY A 431 -12.88 30.04 8.46
C GLY A 431 -11.71 29.11 8.25
N PHE A 432 -11.45 28.71 7.02
CA PHE A 432 -10.44 27.71 6.68
C PHE A 432 -9.03 28.31 6.61
N ALA A 433 -8.14 27.88 7.49
CA ALA A 433 -6.80 28.42 7.61
C ALA A 433 -5.91 28.23 6.36
N HIS A 434 -6.19 27.20 5.55
CA HIS A 434 -5.42 26.86 4.34
C HIS A 434 -6.19 27.20 3.05
N GLU A 435 -7.10 28.18 3.10
CA GLU A 435 -7.95 28.61 2.00
C GLU A 435 -7.15 28.89 0.72
N ALA A 436 -6.10 29.70 0.82
CA ALA A 436 -5.30 30.08 -0.36
C ALA A 436 -4.73 28.86 -1.10
N ALA A 437 -4.24 27.86 -0.38
CA ALA A 437 -3.70 26.62 -0.97
C ALA A 437 -4.81 25.77 -1.59
N ALA A 438 -5.94 25.64 -0.92
CA ALA A 438 -7.09 24.89 -1.44
C ALA A 438 -7.73 25.59 -2.65
N ALA A 439 -7.94 26.90 -2.60
CA ALA A 439 -8.51 27.68 -3.68
C ALA A 439 -7.67 27.62 -4.96
N ALA A 440 -6.35 27.64 -4.84
CA ALA A 440 -5.43 27.50 -5.98
C ALA A 440 -5.69 26.23 -6.82
N ILE A 441 -6.10 25.14 -6.17
CA ILE A 441 -6.38 23.85 -6.82
C ILE A 441 -7.84 23.78 -7.28
N LEU A 442 -8.77 24.24 -6.43
CA LEU A 442 -10.19 23.95 -6.55
C LEU A 442 -10.97 24.99 -7.38
N THR A 443 -10.43 26.20 -7.59
CA THR A 443 -11.10 27.27 -8.37
C THR A 443 -11.38 26.83 -9.81
N ASN A 444 -10.42 26.12 -10.43
CA ASN A 444 -10.54 25.63 -11.82
C ASN A 444 -10.72 24.10 -11.87
N LEU A 445 -11.33 23.52 -10.86
CA LEU A 445 -11.42 22.08 -10.67
C LEU A 445 -11.98 21.34 -11.89
N GLU A 446 -13.12 21.79 -12.43
CA GLU A 446 -13.76 21.18 -13.61
C GLU A 446 -12.81 21.21 -14.81
N THR A 447 -12.28 22.37 -15.14
CA THR A 447 -11.36 22.54 -16.27
C THR A 447 -10.10 21.69 -16.10
N ASN A 448 -9.57 21.60 -14.89
CA ASN A 448 -8.39 20.78 -14.59
C ASN A 448 -8.67 19.29 -14.77
N LEU A 449 -9.84 18.80 -14.35
CA LEU A 449 -10.26 17.42 -14.55
C LEU A 449 -10.47 17.13 -16.04
N GLU A 450 -11.20 17.98 -16.76
CA GLU A 450 -11.47 17.84 -18.18
C GLU A 450 -10.19 17.87 -19.02
N ASN A 451 -9.24 18.76 -18.73
CA ASN A 451 -7.92 18.80 -19.35
C ASN A 451 -7.10 17.52 -19.09
N ALA A 452 -7.31 16.88 -17.94
CA ALA A 452 -6.73 15.59 -17.61
C ALA A 452 -7.49 14.39 -18.20
N GLY A 453 -8.53 14.64 -19.04
CA GLY A 453 -9.38 13.60 -19.62
C GLY A 453 -10.29 12.90 -18.60
N VAL A 454 -10.64 13.58 -17.50
CA VAL A 454 -11.46 13.04 -16.42
C VAL A 454 -12.82 13.72 -16.43
N ASP A 455 -13.90 12.94 -16.43
CA ASP A 455 -15.26 13.47 -16.24
C ASP A 455 -15.39 14.05 -14.82
N PRO A 456 -15.74 15.35 -14.67
CA PRO A 456 -15.87 15.97 -13.37
C PRO A 456 -17.14 15.57 -12.60
N ARG A 457 -18.05 14.79 -13.23
CA ARG A 457 -19.26 14.28 -12.58
C ARG A 457 -18.91 13.14 -11.63
N ILE A 458 -19.54 13.17 -10.45
CA ILE A 458 -19.29 12.20 -9.38
C ILE A 458 -20.34 11.09 -9.46
N PRO A 459 -19.99 9.87 -9.94
CA PRO A 459 -20.97 8.81 -10.18
C PRO A 459 -21.75 8.42 -8.93
N TRP A 460 -21.08 8.27 -7.78
CA TRP A 460 -21.71 7.87 -6.52
C TRP A 460 -22.49 8.98 -5.81
N LEU A 461 -22.46 10.21 -6.33
CA LEU A 461 -23.27 11.35 -5.88
C LEU A 461 -24.30 11.77 -6.94
N GLY A 462 -24.79 10.82 -7.74
CA GLY A 462 -25.82 11.03 -8.75
C GLY A 462 -25.33 11.82 -9.98
N ASN A 463 -24.09 11.60 -10.41
CA ASN A 463 -23.47 12.27 -11.56
C ASN A 463 -23.48 13.81 -11.47
N ARG A 464 -23.38 14.34 -10.26
CA ARG A 464 -23.32 15.77 -10.00
C ARG A 464 -21.87 16.25 -10.02
N ARG A 465 -21.71 17.57 -10.28
CA ARG A 465 -20.41 18.25 -10.24
C ARG A 465 -20.19 18.89 -8.89
N LEU A 466 -18.94 19.21 -8.56
CA LEU A 466 -18.53 19.78 -7.29
C LEU A 466 -18.09 21.23 -7.48
N ARG A 467 -18.55 22.11 -6.58
CA ARG A 467 -18.09 23.51 -6.51
C ARG A 467 -17.74 23.85 -5.08
N PHE A 468 -16.64 24.57 -4.89
CA PHE A 468 -16.22 25.07 -3.58
C PHE A 468 -16.38 26.58 -3.49
N THR A 469 -16.79 27.05 -2.32
CA THR A 469 -16.81 28.45 -1.93
C THR A 469 -16.20 28.57 -0.55
N PHE A 470 -15.38 29.60 -0.35
CA PHE A 470 -14.72 29.87 0.92
C PHE A 470 -15.24 31.18 1.52
N HIS A 471 -15.44 31.20 2.87
CA HIS A 471 -16.03 32.30 3.60
C HIS A 471 -15.30 32.62 4.89
#